data_6aa19e5b84896432aa2a80852b44a126
#
_entry.id   6aa19e5b84896432aa2a80852b44a126
#
_cell.length_a   1.000
_cell.length_b   1.000
_cell.length_c   1.000
_cell.angle_alpha   90.00
_cell.angle_beta   90.00
_cell.angle_gamma   90.00
#
_symmetry.space_group_name_H-M   'P 1'
#
loop_
_entity.id
_entity.type
_entity.pdbx_description
1 polymer ?
#
loop_
_entity_poly.entity_id
_entity_poly.type
_entity_poly.pdbx_seq_one_letter_code
_entity_poly.pdbx_strand_id
1 'polypeptide(L)'
;MGKNRMKKTGILLALCLMTGWLTACTASVQQSESQDDMEFTVVSEDRLPEELKEIVEGKKENAFKLTYADEGYLYICTGYGKQDSGGYSITLDVFAETDNAIYVNTNLLGPKAGSASGNSPSYPYIVIKVEFRDKTVVFD
;
A
#
# COMPACT_ATOMS: atom_id res chain seq x y z
N MET A 1 79.24 -40.08 -2.54
CA MET A 1 78.41 -40.24 -3.71
C MET A 1 76.95 -40.02 -3.40
N GLY A 2 76.55 -38.83 -3.39
CA GLY A 2 75.12 -38.49 -3.15
C GLY A 2 74.43 -38.17 -4.46
N LYS A 3 73.52 -38.97 -4.90
CA LYS A 3 72.71 -38.69 -6.04
C LYS A 3 71.43 -37.98 -5.56
N ASN A 4 71.42 -36.71 -5.71
CA ASN A 4 70.25 -35.93 -5.56
C ASN A 4 69.31 -36.21 -6.70
N ARG A 5 68.26 -36.94 -6.40
CA ARG A 5 67.13 -37.04 -7.27
C ARG A 5 66.13 -35.97 -6.87
N MET A 6 66.17 -34.92 -7.58
CA MET A 6 65.16 -33.90 -7.51
C MET A 6 63.83 -34.49 -7.92
N LYS A 7 62.94 -34.55 -7.02
CA LYS A 7 61.55 -35.00 -7.24
C LYS A 7 60.79 -33.94 -7.94
N LYS A 8 60.56 -34.18 -9.19
CA LYS A 8 59.70 -33.31 -10.07
C LYS A 8 58.21 -33.64 -9.96
N THR A 9 57.75 -33.81 -8.79
CA THR A 9 56.36 -34.21 -8.60
C THR A 9 55.45 -33.13 -7.99
N GLY A 10 55.95 -31.91 -7.88
CA GLY A 10 55.18 -30.85 -7.27
C GLY A 10 54.47 -29.87 -8.22
N ILE A 11 54.69 -30.02 -9.52
CA ILE A 11 54.23 -28.98 -10.47
C ILE A 11 52.91 -29.33 -11.15
N LEU A 12 52.50 -30.57 -11.09
CA LEU A 12 51.29 -30.99 -11.78
C LEU A 12 49.97 -30.80 -10.98
N LEU A 13 50.08 -30.48 -9.70
CA LEU A 13 48.89 -30.29 -8.87
C LEU A 13 48.38 -28.84 -8.87
N ALA A 14 49.15 -27.90 -9.36
CA ALA A 14 48.75 -26.50 -9.36
C ALA A 14 47.91 -26.07 -10.57
N LEU A 15 47.79 -26.94 -11.58
CA LEU A 15 47.14 -26.56 -12.82
C LEU A 15 45.66 -26.99 -12.91
N CYS A 16 45.17 -27.75 -11.97
CA CYS A 16 43.79 -28.22 -11.98
C CYS A 16 42.81 -27.35 -11.18
N LEU A 17 43.27 -26.26 -10.59
CA LEU A 17 42.40 -25.40 -9.75
C LEU A 17 41.94 -24.12 -10.43
N MET A 18 42.22 -23.99 -11.72
CA MET A 18 41.82 -22.80 -12.49
C MET A 18 40.63 -23.01 -13.40
N THR A 19 39.92 -24.10 -13.27
CA THR A 19 38.65 -24.22 -14.00
C THR A 19 37.56 -23.57 -13.19
N GLY A 20 37.40 -22.32 -13.44
CA GLY A 20 36.25 -21.44 -13.46
C GLY A 20 35.03 -21.92 -12.71
N TRP A 21 34.90 -21.39 -11.57
CA TRP A 21 33.55 -21.22 -10.99
C TRP A 21 33.10 -19.80 -11.33
N LEU A 22 32.72 -19.62 -12.55
CA LEU A 22 31.81 -18.56 -12.89
C LEU A 22 30.39 -18.99 -12.51
N THR A 23 30.16 -19.10 -11.23
CA THR A 23 28.78 -18.98 -10.74
C THR A 23 28.40 -17.53 -10.94
N ALA A 24 27.76 -17.27 -12.07
CA ALA A 24 26.95 -16.09 -12.24
C ALA A 24 25.84 -16.18 -11.18
N CYS A 25 26.08 -15.60 -10.02
CA CYS A 25 25.00 -15.18 -9.15
C CYS A 25 24.25 -14.09 -9.90
N THR A 26 23.28 -14.48 -10.69
CA THR A 26 22.16 -13.59 -10.99
C THR A 26 21.47 -13.36 -9.66
N ALA A 27 21.91 -12.34 -8.95
CA ALA A 27 21.12 -11.74 -7.91
C ALA A 27 19.86 -11.22 -8.64
N SER A 28 18.81 -12.00 -8.62
CA SER A 28 17.48 -11.45 -8.82
C SER A 28 17.27 -10.50 -7.66
N VAL A 29 17.46 -9.22 -7.91
CA VAL A 29 16.98 -8.17 -7.04
C VAL A 29 15.47 -8.30 -7.09
N GLN A 30 14.90 -9.11 -6.22
CA GLN A 30 13.53 -8.93 -5.82
C GLN A 30 13.55 -7.62 -5.05
N GLN A 31 13.20 -6.57 -5.74
CA GLN A 31 12.80 -5.34 -5.13
C GLN A 31 11.50 -5.67 -4.39
N SER A 32 11.63 -6.12 -3.16
CA SER A 32 10.52 -6.06 -2.23
C SER A 32 10.30 -4.57 -2.01
N GLU A 33 9.29 -4.01 -2.68
CA GLU A 33 8.78 -2.71 -2.30
C GLU A 33 8.43 -2.83 -0.82
N SER A 34 9.19 -2.13 0.01
CA SER A 34 8.88 -2.03 1.43
C SER A 34 7.56 -1.26 1.51
N GLN A 35 6.51 -1.98 1.82
CA GLN A 35 5.21 -1.43 2.08
C GLN A 35 5.23 -0.96 3.53
N ASP A 36 5.46 0.33 3.73
CA ASP A 36 5.45 0.93 5.04
C ASP A 36 4.01 1.32 5.39
N ASP A 37 3.56 0.92 6.58
CA ASP A 37 2.29 1.37 7.13
C ASP A 37 2.36 2.87 7.42
N MET A 38 1.47 3.63 6.79
CA MET A 38 1.42 5.08 6.96
C MET A 38 0.66 5.48 8.22
N GLU A 39 1.17 6.49 8.92
CA GLU A 39 0.35 7.20 9.90
C GLU A 39 -0.78 7.97 9.20
N PHE A 40 -2.00 7.75 9.64
CA PHE A 40 -3.18 8.41 9.09
C PHE A 40 -4.19 8.75 10.18
N THR A 41 -5.12 9.63 9.86
CA THR A 41 -6.26 9.96 10.69
C THR A 41 -7.54 9.82 9.89
N VAL A 42 -8.52 9.10 10.42
CA VAL A 42 -9.88 9.13 9.88
C VAL A 42 -10.56 10.40 10.35
N VAL A 43 -11.03 11.19 9.42
CA VAL A 43 -11.59 12.52 9.69
C VAL A 43 -13.12 12.46 9.68
N SER A 44 -13.74 12.94 10.73
CA SER A 44 -15.20 13.11 10.81
C SER A 44 -15.67 14.31 9.98
N GLU A 45 -16.92 14.28 9.54
CA GLU A 45 -17.52 15.28 8.68
C GLU A 45 -17.38 16.72 9.21
N ASP A 46 -17.53 16.92 10.51
CA ASP A 46 -17.41 18.22 11.19
C ASP A 46 -16.01 18.81 11.16
N ARG A 47 -15.01 18.01 10.83
CA ARG A 47 -13.59 18.40 10.74
C ARG A 47 -13.03 18.46 9.32
N LEU A 48 -13.86 18.23 8.33
CA LEU A 48 -13.46 18.36 6.93
C LEU A 48 -13.24 19.83 6.55
N PRO A 49 -12.27 20.14 5.68
CA PRO A 49 -12.25 21.42 5.00
C PRO A 49 -13.59 21.69 4.32
N GLU A 50 -14.09 22.93 4.42
CA GLU A 50 -15.43 23.27 3.93
C GLU A 50 -15.62 22.93 2.46
N GLU A 51 -14.63 23.23 1.63
CA GLU A 51 -14.67 22.91 0.20
C GLU A 51 -14.75 21.39 -0.05
N LEU A 52 -13.96 20.59 0.70
CA LEU A 52 -14.02 19.12 0.59
C LEU A 52 -15.40 18.60 1.03
N LYS A 53 -15.97 19.17 2.07
CA LYS A 53 -17.32 18.82 2.53
C LYS A 53 -18.38 19.06 1.45
N GLU A 54 -18.34 20.19 0.78
CA GLU A 54 -19.24 20.48 -0.34
C GLU A 54 -19.07 19.49 -1.50
N ILE A 55 -17.83 19.11 -1.82
CA ILE A 55 -17.54 18.11 -2.85
C ILE A 55 -18.13 16.75 -2.49
N VAL A 56 -17.94 16.30 -1.25
CA VAL A 56 -18.47 15.02 -0.75
C VAL A 56 -20.01 15.04 -0.77
N GLU A 57 -20.64 16.12 -0.28
CA GLU A 57 -22.08 16.28 -0.31
C GLU A 57 -22.65 16.18 -1.73
N GLY A 58 -21.97 16.77 -2.71
CA GLY A 58 -22.37 16.70 -4.11
C GLY A 58 -22.18 15.32 -4.76
N LYS A 59 -21.39 14.44 -4.16
CA LYS A 59 -21.04 13.13 -4.73
C LYS A 59 -21.65 11.93 -4.01
N LYS A 60 -22.07 12.09 -2.76
CA LYS A 60 -22.40 10.97 -1.87
C LYS A 60 -23.57 10.08 -2.32
N GLU A 61 -24.43 10.56 -3.21
CA GLU A 61 -25.52 9.77 -3.81
C GLU A 61 -24.99 8.57 -4.61
N ASN A 62 -23.80 8.70 -5.20
CA ASN A 62 -23.15 7.67 -5.99
C ASN A 62 -21.85 7.22 -5.32
N ALA A 63 -21.37 6.05 -5.69
CA ALA A 63 -20.03 5.62 -5.28
C ALA A 63 -18.97 6.56 -5.88
N PHE A 64 -17.98 6.95 -5.09
CA PHE A 64 -16.92 7.84 -5.54
C PHE A 64 -15.59 7.52 -4.87
N LYS A 65 -14.52 7.88 -5.54
CA LYS A 65 -13.15 7.87 -5.04
C LYS A 65 -12.50 9.18 -5.45
N LEU A 66 -11.91 9.91 -4.52
CA LEU A 66 -11.25 11.18 -4.81
C LEU A 66 -10.12 11.47 -3.84
N THR A 67 -9.23 12.35 -4.25
CA THR A 67 -8.20 12.95 -3.41
C THR A 67 -8.35 14.46 -3.40
N TYR A 68 -8.02 15.08 -2.29
CA TYR A 68 -8.07 16.51 -2.09
C TYR A 68 -6.85 16.95 -1.29
N ALA A 69 -6.12 17.95 -1.75
CA ALA A 69 -4.96 18.47 -1.05
C ALA A 69 -5.25 19.86 -0.50
N ASP A 70 -4.98 20.06 0.77
CA ASP A 70 -5.18 21.33 1.46
C ASP A 70 -4.21 21.48 2.64
N GLU A 71 -3.65 22.68 2.80
CA GLU A 71 -2.78 23.07 3.93
C GLU A 71 -1.68 22.06 4.29
N GLY A 72 -1.06 21.43 3.29
CA GLY A 72 0.02 20.44 3.50
C GLY A 72 -0.46 19.05 3.87
N TYR A 73 -1.75 18.77 3.72
CA TYR A 73 -2.35 17.47 3.90
C TYR A 73 -3.00 16.94 2.63
N LEU A 74 -3.03 15.64 2.52
CA LEU A 74 -3.77 14.91 1.51
C LEU A 74 -4.95 14.20 2.16
N TYR A 75 -6.13 14.45 1.65
CA TYR A 75 -7.37 13.78 2.03
C TYR A 75 -7.72 12.77 0.96
N ILE A 76 -7.94 11.53 1.37
CA ILE A 76 -8.28 10.41 0.49
C ILE A 76 -9.67 9.94 0.86
N CYS A 77 -10.60 10.02 -0.08
CA CYS A 77 -12.01 9.79 0.18
C CYS A 77 -12.54 8.63 -0.64
N THR A 78 -13.26 7.72 0.01
CA THR A 78 -14.02 6.64 -0.64
C THR A 78 -15.46 6.66 -0.15
N GLY A 79 -16.40 6.77 -1.08
CA GLY A 79 -17.83 6.70 -0.81
C GLY A 79 -18.49 5.57 -1.56
N TYR A 80 -19.50 4.98 -0.95
CA TYR A 80 -20.20 3.80 -1.46
C TYR A 80 -21.58 4.09 -2.04
N GLY A 81 -21.94 5.37 -2.10
CA GLY A 81 -23.23 5.78 -2.59
C GLY A 81 -24.38 5.51 -1.62
N LYS A 82 -25.58 5.76 -2.07
CA LYS A 82 -26.81 5.54 -1.30
C LYS A 82 -27.01 4.08 -0.97
N GLN A 83 -27.25 3.80 0.30
CA GLN A 83 -27.71 2.51 0.83
C GLN A 83 -29.15 2.65 1.32
N ASP A 84 -29.92 1.59 1.25
CA ASP A 84 -31.36 1.62 1.60
C ASP A 84 -31.63 1.72 3.10
N SER A 85 -30.63 1.47 3.90
CA SER A 85 -30.72 1.51 5.37
C SER A 85 -29.48 2.09 6.03
N GLY A 86 -29.55 2.37 7.32
CA GLY A 86 -28.39 2.66 8.16
C GLY A 86 -27.64 1.38 8.61
N GLY A 87 -26.68 1.54 9.52
CA GLY A 87 -25.94 0.45 10.12
C GLY A 87 -24.76 -0.08 9.32
N TYR A 88 -24.40 0.54 8.20
CA TYR A 88 -23.21 0.25 7.44
C TYR A 88 -21.96 0.80 8.12
N SER A 89 -20.85 0.09 7.98
CA SER A 89 -19.52 0.54 8.39
C SER A 89 -18.50 0.31 7.29
N ILE A 90 -17.41 1.04 7.33
CA ILE A 90 -16.33 0.91 6.35
C ILE A 90 -15.07 0.47 7.09
N THR A 91 -14.43 -0.60 6.60
CA THR A 91 -13.10 -1.02 7.03
C THR A 91 -12.04 -0.52 6.07
N LEU A 92 -10.88 -0.20 6.59
CA LEU A 92 -9.68 0.12 5.82
C LEU A 92 -8.81 -1.13 5.80
N ASP A 93 -8.84 -1.86 4.70
CA ASP A 93 -8.18 -3.17 4.60
C ASP A 93 -6.71 -3.04 4.18
N VAL A 94 -6.41 -2.05 3.33
CA VAL A 94 -5.04 -1.70 2.94
C VAL A 94 -4.86 -0.19 2.97
N PHE A 95 -3.83 0.26 3.64
CA PHE A 95 -3.36 1.63 3.58
C PHE A 95 -1.84 1.65 3.70
N ALA A 96 -1.17 1.75 2.57
CA ALA A 96 0.27 1.56 2.53
C ALA A 96 0.93 2.47 1.49
N GLU A 97 2.14 2.88 1.80
CA GLU A 97 2.96 3.72 0.92
C GLU A 97 4.08 2.88 0.30
N THR A 98 4.33 3.09 -0.98
CA THR A 98 5.53 2.64 -1.69
C THR A 98 6.31 3.87 -2.18
N ASP A 99 7.44 3.64 -2.84
CA ASP A 99 8.22 4.74 -3.43
C ASP A 99 7.41 5.57 -4.43
N ASN A 100 6.43 4.97 -5.10
CA ASN A 100 5.72 5.57 -6.24
C ASN A 100 4.24 5.86 -6.00
N ALA A 101 3.62 5.22 -5.01
CA ALA A 101 2.17 5.29 -4.83
C ALA A 101 1.73 5.10 -3.38
N ILE A 102 0.51 5.54 -3.10
CA ILE A 102 -0.24 5.22 -1.89
C ILE A 102 -1.37 4.28 -2.29
N TYR A 103 -1.42 3.10 -1.69
CA TYR A 103 -2.46 2.10 -1.93
C TYR A 103 -3.53 2.17 -0.87
N VAL A 104 -4.78 2.19 -1.31
CA VAL A 104 -5.95 2.29 -0.45
C VAL A 104 -6.96 1.23 -0.85
N ASN A 105 -7.30 0.35 0.07
CA ASN A 105 -8.39 -0.60 -0.10
C ASN A 105 -9.35 -0.47 1.07
N THR A 106 -10.63 -0.29 0.78
CA THR A 106 -11.69 -0.20 1.78
C THR A 106 -12.79 -1.20 1.47
N ASN A 107 -13.51 -1.62 2.49
CA ASN A 107 -14.63 -2.53 2.33
C ASN A 107 -15.86 -2.03 3.09
N LEU A 108 -17.03 -2.12 2.45
CA LEU A 108 -18.30 -1.78 3.06
C LEU A 108 -18.90 -3.01 3.76
N LEU A 109 -19.14 -2.88 5.03
CA LEU A 109 -19.83 -3.89 5.83
C LEU A 109 -21.27 -3.49 6.06
N GLY A 110 -22.18 -4.39 5.72
CA GLY A 110 -23.61 -4.19 5.95
C GLY A 110 -23.98 -4.28 7.44
N PRO A 111 -25.21 -3.88 7.80
CA PRO A 111 -25.70 -3.98 9.16
C PRO A 111 -25.70 -5.44 9.64
N LYS A 112 -25.40 -5.65 10.93
CA LYS A 112 -25.47 -6.99 11.54
C LYS A 112 -26.90 -7.50 11.52
N ALA A 113 -27.08 -8.80 11.27
CA ALA A 113 -28.38 -9.46 11.35
C ALA A 113 -29.01 -9.23 12.74
N GLY A 114 -30.27 -8.78 12.78
CA GLY A 114 -30.99 -8.45 14.01
C GLY A 114 -30.64 -7.11 14.64
N SER A 115 -29.78 -6.30 14.05
CA SER A 115 -29.55 -4.93 14.50
C SER A 115 -30.65 -4.02 13.95
N ALA A 116 -31.05 -3.00 14.76
CA ALA A 116 -32.00 -1.97 14.33
C ALA A 116 -31.28 -0.97 13.40
N SER A 117 -31.16 -1.27 12.13
CA SER A 117 -30.50 -0.40 11.15
C SER A 117 -31.37 0.75 10.63
N GLY A 118 -32.68 0.74 10.98
CA GLY A 118 -33.65 1.71 10.47
C GLY A 118 -33.97 1.51 8.98
N ASN A 119 -35.00 2.21 8.52
CA ASN A 119 -35.43 2.18 7.11
C ASN A 119 -35.05 3.47 6.36
N SER A 120 -34.23 4.32 6.96
CA SER A 120 -33.76 5.55 6.33
C SER A 120 -32.51 5.29 5.52
N PRO A 121 -32.39 5.85 4.32
CA PRO A 121 -31.19 5.72 3.51
C PRO A 121 -29.97 6.31 4.23
N SER A 122 -28.81 5.75 3.93
CA SER A 122 -27.51 6.26 4.39
C SER A 122 -26.53 6.40 3.23
N TYR A 123 -25.49 7.19 3.44
CA TYR A 123 -24.50 7.52 2.43
C TYR A 123 -23.09 7.30 3.03
N PRO A 124 -22.68 6.04 3.21
CA PRO A 124 -21.41 5.75 3.88
C PRO A 124 -20.21 6.20 3.05
N TYR A 125 -19.33 6.94 3.68
CA TYR A 125 -18.04 7.32 3.12
C TYR A 125 -16.98 7.39 4.22
N ILE A 126 -15.73 7.30 3.84
CA ILE A 126 -14.57 7.47 4.72
C ILE A 126 -13.64 8.52 4.13
N VAL A 127 -13.09 9.37 5.00
CA VAL A 127 -12.04 10.33 4.65
C VAL A 127 -10.81 10.05 5.51
N ILE A 128 -9.70 9.80 4.85
CA ILE A 128 -8.40 9.55 5.47
C ILE A 128 -7.53 10.77 5.22
N LYS A 129 -6.94 11.31 6.27
CA LYS A 129 -6.02 12.45 6.23
C LYS A 129 -4.61 11.97 6.51
N VAL A 130 -3.66 12.33 5.65
CA VAL A 130 -2.23 12.12 5.81
C VAL A 130 -1.46 13.40 5.51
N GLU A 131 -0.21 13.48 5.90
CA GLU A 131 0.68 14.52 5.37
C GLU A 131 0.76 14.42 3.85
N PHE A 132 0.86 15.56 3.18
CA PHE A 132 0.92 15.60 1.73
C PHE A 132 2.11 14.80 1.20
N ARG A 133 1.84 13.99 0.20
CA ARG A 133 2.81 13.24 -0.59
C ARG A 133 2.53 13.46 -2.07
N ASP A 134 3.55 13.83 -2.83
CA ASP A 134 3.43 13.93 -4.30
C ASP A 134 3.52 12.52 -4.92
N LYS A 135 2.50 11.72 -4.65
CA LYS A 135 2.39 10.34 -5.11
C LYS A 135 0.99 10.05 -5.64
N THR A 136 0.92 9.14 -6.58
CA THR A 136 -0.38 8.65 -7.08
C THR A 136 -1.07 7.84 -6.00
N VAL A 137 -2.37 8.09 -5.79
CA VAL A 137 -3.22 7.25 -4.95
C VAL A 137 -3.88 6.20 -5.82
N VAL A 138 -3.66 4.94 -5.47
CA VAL A 138 -4.26 3.77 -6.13
C VAL A 138 -5.35 3.22 -5.23
N PHE A 139 -6.55 3.20 -5.74
CA PHE A 139 -7.72 2.64 -5.07
C PHE A 139 -8.01 1.26 -5.63
N ASP A 140 -8.02 0.26 -4.80
CA ASP A 140 -8.39 -1.12 -5.15
C ASP A 140 -9.86 -1.42 -4.82
#